data_c7632edab86409ba86e81b376e9929d3
#
_entry.id   c7632edab86409ba86e81b376e9929d3
#
_cell.length_a   1.000
_cell.length_b   1.000
_cell.length_c   1.000
_cell.angle_alpha   90.00
_cell.angle_beta   90.00
_cell.angle_gamma   90.00
#
_symmetry.space_group_name_H-M   'P 1'
#
loop_
_entity.id
_entity.type
_entity.pdbx_description
1 polymer ?
#
loop_
_entity_poly.entity_id
_entity_poly.type
_entity_poly.pdbx_seq_one_letter_code
_entity_poly.pdbx_strand_id
1 'polypeptide(L)'
;MIDRDAARGDESADSTFGDGRPLWLGRLDKVRNVVRQEMIARQLDRHLRTLPARILDVGAGQGTQSIRLARAGHQVVSVEPDPDMRAAFAAALDAEPAVVRDRVSLRAGSVGGLALVTGGVTYDAVLLLGVLMYLPASEPVIAELAAHVGPGGFLAIAARTTTSALWRPAARQDWQAALAAFEEYDLARAEGRDMRYLNEIGAPSRADCFDALTSAASASGLELEDWYGVRIAVDAEELDPPPPTDPRELAALLDVEERLGAMDPYRRLGQLAHLILRRTGLPPS
;
A
#
# COMPACT_ATOMS: atom_id res chain seq x y z
N MET A 1 -22.64 24.07 33.95
CA MET A 1 -22.18 22.67 33.89
C MET A 1 -22.15 22.33 32.43
N ILE A 2 -21.00 22.61 31.80
CA ILE A 2 -20.81 22.52 30.34
C ILE A 2 -20.13 21.17 30.07
N ASP A 3 -20.81 20.39 29.28
CA ASP A 3 -20.45 19.05 28.83
C ASP A 3 -19.11 19.07 28.11
N ARG A 4 -18.12 18.33 28.62
CA ARG A 4 -16.74 18.22 28.10
C ARG A 4 -16.44 16.84 27.51
N ASP A 5 -17.41 16.20 26.86
CA ASP A 5 -17.26 14.81 26.37
C ASP A 5 -17.48 14.62 24.88
N ALA A 6 -17.17 15.64 24.05
CA ALA A 6 -17.30 15.54 22.60
C ALA A 6 -15.96 15.81 21.84
N ALA A 7 -14.84 15.26 22.32
CA ALA A 7 -13.55 15.32 21.61
C ALA A 7 -12.65 14.12 21.95
N ARG A 8 -13.17 12.90 21.76
CA ARG A 8 -12.34 11.68 21.69
C ARG A 8 -12.62 10.99 20.35
N GLY A 9 -12.22 11.63 19.29
CA GLY A 9 -12.15 11.04 17.94
C GLY A 9 -10.74 10.55 17.71
N ASP A 10 -10.61 9.24 17.62
CA ASP A 10 -9.65 8.48 16.81
C ASP A 10 -8.14 8.78 16.96
N GLU A 11 -7.60 8.66 18.16
CA GLU A 11 -6.14 8.66 18.42
C GLU A 11 -5.45 7.29 18.26
N SER A 12 -6.16 6.20 17.90
CA SER A 12 -5.61 4.83 18.01
C SER A 12 -4.88 4.31 16.76
N ALA A 13 -5.11 4.86 15.57
CA ALA A 13 -4.41 4.42 14.35
C ALA A 13 -3.08 5.14 14.12
N ASP A 14 -2.95 6.37 14.59
CA ASP A 14 -1.77 7.22 14.43
C ASP A 14 -0.58 6.76 15.31
N SER A 15 -0.85 6.09 16.44
CA SER A 15 0.20 5.68 17.39
C SER A 15 0.99 4.44 16.96
N THR A 16 0.40 3.53 16.17
CA THR A 16 1.03 2.24 15.85
C THR A 16 2.13 2.34 14.81
N PHE A 17 2.02 3.26 13.81
CA PHE A 17 3.08 3.48 12.83
C PHE A 17 4.19 4.39 13.39
N GLY A 18 3.85 5.38 14.21
CA GLY A 18 4.79 6.36 14.77
C GLY A 18 6.00 5.72 15.46
N ASP A 19 5.78 4.68 16.25
CA ASP A 19 6.84 3.94 16.96
C ASP A 19 7.75 3.16 16.01
N GLY A 20 7.24 2.68 14.88
CA GLY A 20 7.99 1.94 13.86
C GLY A 20 8.72 2.82 12.84
N ARG A 21 8.44 4.12 12.79
CA ARG A 21 8.97 5.05 11.78
C ARG A 21 10.50 5.08 11.67
N PRO A 22 11.30 5.16 12.75
CA PRO A 22 12.77 5.16 12.61
C PRO A 22 13.30 3.89 11.95
N LEU A 23 12.70 2.73 12.28
CA LEU A 23 13.03 1.45 11.67
C LEU A 23 12.60 1.42 10.19
N TRP A 24 11.48 2.02 9.84
CA TRP A 24 11.03 2.15 8.46
C TRP A 24 11.99 3.00 7.63
N LEU A 25 12.34 4.20 8.09
CA LEU A 25 13.28 5.10 7.41
C LEU A 25 14.65 4.46 7.21
N GLY A 26 15.13 3.66 8.19
CA GLY A 26 16.39 2.92 8.08
C GLY A 26 16.39 1.75 7.10
N ARG A 27 15.24 1.42 6.47
CA ARG A 27 15.11 0.33 5.49
C ARG A 27 14.87 0.80 4.06
N LEU A 28 14.84 2.12 3.82
CA LEU A 28 14.51 2.67 2.50
C LEU A 28 15.51 2.26 1.42
N ASP A 29 16.77 2.09 1.79
CA ASP A 29 17.90 1.68 0.94
C ASP A 29 18.12 0.16 0.86
N LYS A 30 17.29 -0.64 1.53
CA LYS A 30 17.40 -2.11 1.54
C LYS A 30 16.73 -2.74 0.33
N VAL A 31 17.21 -3.93 -0.06
CA VAL A 31 16.77 -4.62 -1.28
C VAL A 31 15.27 -4.85 -1.30
N ARG A 32 14.66 -5.23 -0.18
CA ARG A 32 13.22 -5.47 -0.09
C ARG A 32 12.40 -4.23 -0.39
N ASN A 33 12.84 -3.06 0.11
CA ASN A 33 12.13 -1.82 -0.19
C ASN A 33 12.38 -1.36 -1.63
N VAL A 34 13.61 -1.48 -2.14
CA VAL A 34 13.93 -1.16 -3.54
C VAL A 34 13.05 -1.99 -4.49
N VAL A 35 12.98 -3.33 -4.28
CA VAL A 35 12.11 -4.22 -5.06
C VAL A 35 10.64 -3.84 -4.93
N ARG A 36 10.16 -3.58 -3.71
CA ARG A 36 8.77 -3.15 -3.49
C ARG A 36 8.43 -1.90 -4.30
N GLN A 37 9.26 -0.87 -4.19
CA GLN A 37 9.01 0.41 -4.86
C GLN A 37 9.05 0.26 -6.39
N GLU A 38 10.03 -0.51 -6.89
CA GLU A 38 10.19 -0.72 -8.33
C GLU A 38 9.05 -1.56 -8.93
N MET A 39 8.67 -2.66 -8.27
CA MET A 39 7.59 -3.52 -8.76
C MET A 39 6.26 -2.78 -8.79
N ILE A 40 5.92 -2.05 -7.71
CA ILE A 40 4.69 -1.25 -7.68
C ILE A 40 4.70 -0.20 -8.81
N ALA A 41 5.82 0.51 -9.03
CA ALA A 41 5.92 1.51 -10.09
C ALA A 41 5.69 0.89 -11.49
N ARG A 42 6.36 -0.22 -11.82
CA ARG A 42 6.20 -0.92 -13.09
C ARG A 42 4.78 -1.43 -13.30
N GLN A 43 4.15 -1.94 -12.23
CA GLN A 43 2.78 -2.43 -12.27
C GLN A 43 1.77 -1.28 -12.48
N LEU A 44 1.92 -0.15 -11.78
CA LEU A 44 1.09 1.04 -11.97
C LEU A 44 1.18 1.58 -13.41
N ASP A 45 2.40 1.66 -13.95
CA ASP A 45 2.66 2.18 -15.30
C ASP A 45 1.91 1.39 -16.38
N ARG A 46 1.71 0.07 -16.20
CA ARG A 46 0.92 -0.77 -17.12
C ARG A 46 -0.57 -0.41 -17.15
N HIS A 47 -1.09 0.16 -16.06
CA HIS A 47 -2.52 0.44 -15.91
C HIS A 47 -2.89 1.91 -16.07
N LEU A 48 -1.90 2.82 -16.04
CA LEU A 48 -2.08 4.24 -16.30
C LEU A 48 -2.22 4.46 -17.82
N ARG A 49 -3.47 4.66 -18.29
CA ARG A 49 -3.81 4.75 -19.71
C ARG A 49 -3.75 6.16 -20.28
N THR A 50 -3.70 7.16 -19.42
CA THR A 50 -3.70 8.59 -19.79
C THR A 50 -2.45 9.29 -19.27
N LEU A 51 -1.94 10.25 -20.05
CA LEU A 51 -0.83 11.11 -19.68
C LEU A 51 -1.17 12.57 -20.03
N PRO A 52 -1.25 13.48 -19.06
CA PRO A 52 -1.14 13.26 -17.60
C PRO A 52 -2.40 12.62 -17.03
N ALA A 53 -2.22 11.66 -16.12
CA ALA A 53 -3.28 11.17 -15.24
C ALA A 53 -3.36 12.03 -13.97
N ARG A 54 -4.57 12.13 -13.39
CA ARG A 54 -4.79 12.71 -12.06
C ARG A 54 -4.81 11.58 -11.04
N ILE A 55 -3.89 11.60 -10.10
CA ILE A 55 -3.66 10.52 -9.14
C ILE A 55 -3.85 11.01 -7.72
N LEU A 56 -4.56 10.24 -6.89
CA LEU A 56 -4.67 10.42 -5.45
C LEU A 56 -3.85 9.33 -4.76
N ASP A 57 -2.81 9.71 -4.01
CA ASP A 57 -1.95 8.81 -3.25
C ASP A 57 -2.25 8.98 -1.76
N VAL A 58 -2.89 7.97 -1.14
CA VAL A 58 -3.37 8.02 0.24
C VAL A 58 -2.45 7.21 1.15
N GLY A 59 -1.95 7.86 2.21
CA GLY A 59 -0.86 7.33 3.02
C GLY A 59 0.46 7.35 2.24
N ALA A 60 0.75 8.50 1.61
CA ALA A 60 1.88 8.65 0.68
C ALA A 60 3.27 8.51 1.34
N GLY A 61 3.33 8.53 2.68
CA GLY A 61 4.55 8.42 3.45
C GLY A 61 5.56 9.51 3.09
N GLN A 62 6.81 9.12 2.85
CA GLN A 62 7.87 10.03 2.39
C GLN A 62 7.81 10.35 0.88
N GLY A 63 6.75 9.98 0.17
CA GLY A 63 6.46 10.44 -1.18
C GLY A 63 7.15 9.67 -2.32
N THR A 64 7.74 8.52 -2.06
CA THR A 64 8.51 7.78 -3.08
C THR A 64 7.71 7.52 -4.36
N GLN A 65 6.48 7.01 -4.28
CA GLN A 65 5.66 6.75 -5.47
C GLN A 65 5.09 8.04 -6.05
N SER A 66 4.63 8.97 -5.24
CA SER A 66 4.13 10.27 -5.69
C SER A 66 5.17 11.04 -6.52
N ILE A 67 6.43 11.10 -6.07
CA ILE A 67 7.51 11.76 -6.81
C ILE A 67 7.82 11.00 -8.11
N ARG A 68 7.84 9.67 -8.11
CA ARG A 68 8.04 8.85 -9.34
C ARG A 68 6.96 9.13 -10.37
N LEU A 69 5.70 9.17 -9.96
CA LEU A 69 4.56 9.47 -10.84
C LEU A 69 4.62 10.90 -11.39
N ALA A 70 5.02 11.87 -10.55
CA ALA A 70 5.21 13.25 -11.00
C ALA A 70 6.37 13.40 -12.00
N ARG A 71 7.48 12.66 -11.82
CA ARG A 71 8.58 12.58 -12.79
C ARG A 71 8.12 11.98 -14.13
N ALA A 72 7.20 10.98 -14.09
CA ALA A 72 6.58 10.39 -15.28
C ALA A 72 5.58 11.33 -15.97
N GLY A 73 5.23 12.48 -15.36
CA GLY A 73 4.37 13.50 -15.99
C GLY A 73 2.95 13.58 -15.44
N HIS A 74 2.60 12.78 -14.44
CA HIS A 74 1.27 12.77 -13.84
C HIS A 74 1.07 13.87 -12.82
N GLN A 75 -0.19 14.24 -12.55
CA GLN A 75 -0.59 15.17 -11.49
C GLN A 75 -0.97 14.37 -10.24
N VAL A 76 -0.31 14.61 -9.11
CA VAL A 76 -0.48 13.80 -7.90
C VAL A 76 -0.96 14.67 -6.74
N VAL A 77 -2.07 14.28 -6.14
CA VAL A 77 -2.50 14.75 -4.82
C VAL A 77 -2.11 13.66 -3.82
N SER A 78 -1.24 14.01 -2.88
CA SER A 78 -0.71 13.10 -1.87
C SER A 78 -1.29 13.46 -0.51
N VAL A 79 -1.87 12.48 0.18
CA VAL A 79 -2.47 12.65 1.51
C VAL A 79 -1.69 11.81 2.50
N GLU A 80 -1.18 12.44 3.58
CA GLU A 80 -0.39 11.76 4.60
C GLU A 80 -0.75 12.31 5.99
N PRO A 81 -1.16 11.47 6.95
CA PRO A 81 -1.50 11.92 8.30
C PRO A 81 -0.29 12.29 9.16
N ASP A 82 0.82 11.54 9.06
CA ASP A 82 2.00 11.71 9.92
C ASP A 82 2.79 12.98 9.55
N PRO A 83 2.97 13.95 10.49
CA PRO A 83 3.65 15.19 10.20
C PRO A 83 5.15 15.02 9.87
N ASP A 84 5.83 14.02 10.44
CA ASP A 84 7.24 13.79 10.18
C ASP A 84 7.45 13.12 8.82
N MET A 85 6.52 12.23 8.41
CA MET A 85 6.51 11.68 7.06
C MET A 85 6.24 12.77 6.02
N ARG A 86 5.31 13.70 6.30
CA ARG A 86 5.10 14.88 5.43
C ARG A 86 6.35 15.77 5.35
N ALA A 87 7.06 15.96 6.45
CA ALA A 87 8.32 16.73 6.45
C ALA A 87 9.40 16.04 5.60
N ALA A 88 9.55 14.72 5.73
CA ALA A 88 10.45 13.93 4.89
C ALA A 88 10.05 13.99 3.41
N PHE A 89 8.76 13.93 3.09
CA PHE A 89 8.25 14.08 1.73
C PHE A 89 8.55 15.48 1.17
N ALA A 90 8.26 16.53 1.93
CA ALA A 90 8.54 17.90 1.50
C ALA A 90 10.03 18.09 1.19
N ALA A 91 10.92 17.60 2.05
CA ALA A 91 12.36 17.66 1.82
C ALA A 91 12.80 16.90 0.56
N ALA A 92 12.22 15.70 0.31
CA ALA A 92 12.49 14.95 -0.91
C ALA A 92 11.96 15.67 -2.16
N LEU A 93 10.79 16.30 -2.05
CA LEU A 93 10.17 17.04 -3.16
C LEU A 93 10.94 18.34 -3.47
N ASP A 94 11.46 19.04 -2.45
CA ASP A 94 12.27 20.25 -2.62
C ASP A 94 13.56 19.99 -3.39
N ALA A 95 14.09 18.77 -3.35
CA ALA A 95 15.26 18.36 -4.12
C ALA A 95 14.94 18.11 -5.63
N GLU A 96 13.67 18.09 -6.02
CA GLU A 96 13.26 17.84 -7.40
C GLU A 96 13.26 19.13 -8.25
N PRO A 97 13.38 19.01 -9.58
CA PRO A 97 13.17 20.12 -10.50
C PRO A 97 11.77 20.74 -10.36
N ALA A 98 11.63 22.04 -10.59
CA ALA A 98 10.35 22.77 -10.47
C ALA A 98 9.21 22.08 -11.24
N VAL A 99 9.47 21.57 -12.45
CA VAL A 99 8.49 20.86 -13.27
C VAL A 99 7.93 19.59 -12.61
N VAL A 100 8.66 18.97 -11.70
CA VAL A 100 8.20 17.81 -10.90
C VAL A 100 7.45 18.31 -9.67
N ARG A 101 8.01 19.28 -8.95
CA ARG A 101 7.37 19.88 -7.77
C ARG A 101 5.97 20.41 -8.05
N ASP A 102 5.80 21.10 -9.17
CA ASP A 102 4.52 21.72 -9.58
C ASP A 102 3.43 20.70 -9.89
N ARG A 103 3.78 19.42 -10.01
CA ARG A 103 2.84 18.32 -10.24
C ARG A 103 2.36 17.62 -8.96
N VAL A 104 2.94 17.94 -7.81
CA VAL A 104 2.61 17.29 -6.53
C VAL A 104 1.94 18.26 -5.58
N SER A 105 0.80 17.88 -5.03
CA SER A 105 0.10 18.60 -3.96
C SER A 105 0.07 17.74 -2.70
N LEU A 106 0.96 18.00 -1.74
CA LEU A 106 1.00 17.31 -0.45
C LEU A 106 0.00 17.95 0.54
N ARG A 107 -0.83 17.11 1.15
CA ARG A 107 -1.89 17.51 2.09
C ARG A 107 -1.85 16.68 3.36
N ALA A 108 -2.16 17.30 4.49
CA ALA A 108 -2.42 16.58 5.74
C ALA A 108 -3.81 15.97 5.70
N GLY A 109 -3.94 14.70 6.10
CA GLY A 109 -5.22 14.00 6.14
C GLY A 109 -5.06 12.49 6.23
N SER A 110 -6.16 11.80 6.45
CA SER A 110 -6.25 10.35 6.52
C SER A 110 -7.41 9.83 5.66
N VAL A 111 -7.56 8.51 5.56
CA VAL A 111 -8.64 7.87 4.79
C VAL A 111 -10.01 8.41 5.21
N GLY A 112 -10.31 8.48 6.51
CA GLY A 112 -11.63 8.90 7.03
C GLY A 112 -11.97 10.38 6.85
N GLY A 113 -11.36 11.09 5.91
CA GLY A 113 -11.64 12.52 5.68
C GLY A 113 -11.27 12.97 4.26
N LEU A 114 -11.13 12.04 3.34
CA LEU A 114 -10.66 12.33 1.98
C LEU A 114 -11.54 13.35 1.25
N ALA A 115 -12.86 13.29 1.40
CA ALA A 115 -13.75 14.22 0.75
C ALA A 115 -13.48 15.68 1.15
N LEU A 116 -13.13 15.94 2.42
CA LEU A 116 -12.75 17.28 2.90
C LEU A 116 -11.41 17.73 2.30
N VAL A 117 -10.46 16.80 2.20
CA VAL A 117 -9.12 17.08 1.69
C VAL A 117 -9.11 17.26 0.17
N THR A 118 -9.89 16.46 -0.55
CA THR A 118 -9.94 16.43 -2.02
C THR A 118 -11.01 17.34 -2.63
N GLY A 119 -11.98 17.79 -1.83
CA GLY A 119 -13.15 18.52 -2.33
C GLY A 119 -14.12 17.64 -3.10
N GLY A 120 -14.12 16.31 -2.86
CA GLY A 120 -15.03 15.36 -3.54
C GLY A 120 -14.69 15.10 -5.01
N VAL A 121 -13.48 15.48 -5.45
CA VAL A 121 -13.03 15.27 -6.84
C VAL A 121 -12.67 13.80 -7.06
N THR A 122 -12.92 13.29 -8.28
CA THR A 122 -12.50 11.96 -8.71
C THR A 122 -11.19 11.99 -9.47
N TYR A 123 -10.50 10.83 -9.49
CA TYR A 123 -9.16 10.64 -10.03
C TYR A 123 -9.12 9.47 -11.03
N ASP A 124 -8.14 9.50 -11.93
CA ASP A 124 -7.88 8.39 -12.86
C ASP A 124 -7.27 7.19 -12.15
N ALA A 125 -6.52 7.43 -11.06
CA ALA A 125 -6.02 6.40 -10.17
C ALA A 125 -6.08 6.88 -8.72
N VAL A 126 -6.48 5.98 -7.81
CA VAL A 126 -6.42 6.15 -6.36
C VAL A 126 -5.50 5.07 -5.81
N LEU A 127 -4.54 5.43 -4.97
CA LEU A 127 -3.51 4.52 -4.47
C LEU A 127 -3.61 4.40 -2.94
N LEU A 128 -3.46 3.16 -2.43
CA LEU A 128 -3.31 2.84 -1.01
C LEU A 128 -2.22 1.76 -0.87
N LEU A 129 -0.96 2.17 -0.75
CA LEU A 129 0.19 1.31 -0.95
C LEU A 129 0.91 0.95 0.36
N GLY A 130 0.51 -0.17 0.99
CA GLY A 130 1.09 -0.66 2.24
C GLY A 130 0.58 0.04 3.49
N VAL A 131 -0.65 0.55 3.44
CA VAL A 131 -1.31 1.28 4.52
C VAL A 131 -2.42 0.44 5.16
N LEU A 132 -3.16 -0.34 4.35
CA LEU A 132 -4.38 -1.04 4.76
C LEU A 132 -4.20 -1.89 6.02
N MET A 133 -3.02 -2.45 6.22
CA MET A 133 -2.69 -3.29 7.38
C MET A 133 -2.74 -2.54 8.73
N TYR A 134 -2.67 -1.22 8.73
CA TYR A 134 -2.74 -0.38 9.94
C TYR A 134 -4.16 0.13 10.23
N LEU A 135 -5.09 -0.04 9.31
CA LEU A 135 -6.46 0.45 9.44
C LEU A 135 -7.38 -0.62 10.07
N PRO A 136 -8.43 -0.22 10.79
CA PRO A 136 -9.26 -1.14 11.57
C PRO A 136 -9.96 -2.23 10.74
N ALA A 137 -10.42 -1.88 9.53
CA ALA A 137 -11.13 -2.77 8.61
C ALA A 137 -10.90 -2.35 7.16
N SER A 138 -10.97 -3.30 6.21
CA SER A 138 -10.73 -3.04 4.78
C SER A 138 -11.96 -2.55 4.05
N GLU A 139 -13.13 -3.10 4.37
CA GLU A 139 -14.37 -2.82 3.63
C GLU A 139 -14.75 -1.33 3.63
N PRO A 140 -14.85 -0.61 4.78
CA PRO A 140 -15.17 0.81 4.78
C PRO A 140 -14.10 1.67 4.11
N VAL A 141 -12.82 1.25 4.22
CA VAL A 141 -11.70 1.93 3.56
C VAL A 141 -11.81 1.82 2.04
N ILE A 142 -12.07 0.62 1.52
CA ILE A 142 -12.24 0.39 0.08
C ILE A 142 -13.45 1.18 -0.44
N ALA A 143 -14.56 1.20 0.28
CA ALA A 143 -15.75 1.95 -0.10
C ALA A 143 -15.47 3.47 -0.19
N GLU A 144 -14.75 4.04 0.78
CA GLU A 144 -14.36 5.45 0.75
C GLU A 144 -13.41 5.76 -0.41
N LEU A 145 -12.36 4.95 -0.62
CA LEU A 145 -11.44 5.13 -1.73
C LEU A 145 -12.12 4.98 -3.09
N ALA A 146 -13.03 4.02 -3.21
CA ALA A 146 -13.81 3.81 -4.42
C ALA A 146 -14.61 5.07 -4.83
N ALA A 147 -15.16 5.82 -3.88
CA ALA A 147 -15.89 7.06 -4.17
C ALA A 147 -15.02 8.11 -4.89
N HIS A 148 -13.71 8.04 -4.77
CA HIS A 148 -12.75 8.93 -5.43
C HIS A 148 -12.22 8.40 -6.76
N VAL A 149 -12.57 7.19 -7.18
CA VAL A 149 -12.19 6.63 -8.49
C VAL A 149 -13.13 7.17 -9.56
N GLY A 150 -12.59 7.84 -10.55
CA GLY A 150 -13.37 8.36 -11.69
C GLY A 150 -13.83 7.26 -12.67
N PRO A 151 -14.72 7.57 -13.61
CA PRO A 151 -15.16 6.62 -14.65
C PRO A 151 -13.95 6.09 -15.45
N GLY A 152 -13.84 4.76 -15.55
CA GLY A 152 -12.70 4.09 -16.21
C GLY A 152 -11.37 4.17 -15.45
N GLY A 153 -11.34 4.85 -14.30
CA GLY A 153 -10.20 4.89 -13.38
C GLY A 153 -10.06 3.61 -12.56
N PHE A 154 -9.04 3.54 -11.71
CA PHE A 154 -8.80 2.38 -10.86
C PHE A 154 -8.35 2.74 -9.44
N LEU A 155 -8.61 1.83 -8.51
CA LEU A 155 -8.01 1.81 -7.18
C LEU A 155 -6.88 0.77 -7.17
N ALA A 156 -5.68 1.18 -6.75
CA ALA A 156 -4.55 0.29 -6.54
C ALA A 156 -4.30 0.10 -5.05
N ILE A 157 -4.35 -1.15 -4.58
CA ILE A 157 -4.10 -1.50 -3.18
C ILE A 157 -2.91 -2.45 -3.11
N ALA A 158 -1.87 -2.09 -2.35
CA ALA A 158 -0.83 -3.05 -1.98
C ALA A 158 -1.04 -3.46 -0.51
N ALA A 159 -1.50 -4.68 -0.28
CA ALA A 159 -1.88 -5.18 1.03
C ALA A 159 -1.15 -6.47 1.40
N ARG A 160 -0.91 -6.69 2.69
CA ARG A 160 -0.46 -7.96 3.22
C ARG A 160 -1.61 -8.95 3.24
N THR A 161 -1.43 -10.13 2.64
CA THR A 161 -2.45 -11.17 2.63
C THR A 161 -2.23 -12.22 3.73
N THR A 162 -3.29 -12.91 4.11
CA THR A 162 -3.24 -14.06 5.01
C THR A 162 -2.27 -15.14 4.50
N THR A 163 -2.26 -15.41 3.18
CA THR A 163 -1.30 -16.35 2.57
C THR A 163 0.14 -15.97 2.86
N SER A 164 0.46 -14.69 2.68
CA SER A 164 1.80 -14.15 2.96
C SER A 164 2.16 -14.24 4.46
N ALA A 165 1.20 -13.97 5.35
CA ALA A 165 1.42 -14.04 6.79
C ALA A 165 1.72 -15.45 7.28
N LEU A 166 1.08 -16.48 6.69
CA LEU A 166 1.32 -17.89 7.00
C LEU A 166 2.62 -18.42 6.37
N TRP A 167 2.87 -18.06 5.11
CA TRP A 167 3.97 -18.60 4.34
C TRP A 167 5.34 -18.09 4.80
N ARG A 168 5.47 -16.81 5.11
CA ARG A 168 6.76 -16.15 5.38
C ARG A 168 7.56 -16.74 6.53
N PRO A 169 7.00 -16.98 7.70
CA PRO A 169 7.76 -17.61 8.78
C PRO A 169 8.30 -18.98 8.38
N ALA A 170 7.49 -19.80 7.71
CA ALA A 170 7.90 -21.12 7.24
C ALA A 170 9.01 -21.05 6.18
N ALA A 171 8.92 -20.12 5.22
CA ALA A 171 9.96 -19.90 4.20
C ALA A 171 11.30 -19.49 4.81
N ARG A 172 11.29 -18.80 5.95
CA ARG A 172 12.47 -18.39 6.72
C ARG A 172 12.94 -19.45 7.73
N GLN A 173 12.29 -20.62 7.75
CA GLN A 173 12.57 -21.70 8.69
C GLN A 173 12.36 -21.32 10.18
N ASP A 174 11.60 -20.27 10.45
CA ASP A 174 11.13 -19.94 11.79
C ASP A 174 9.86 -20.74 12.09
N TRP A 175 10.08 -22.00 12.53
CA TRP A 175 9.00 -22.97 12.73
C TRP A 175 8.07 -22.59 13.87
N GLN A 176 8.58 -21.91 14.90
CA GLN A 176 7.76 -21.45 16.02
C GLN A 176 6.84 -20.31 15.61
N ALA A 177 7.37 -19.30 14.91
CA ALA A 177 6.56 -18.23 14.36
C ALA A 177 5.56 -18.75 13.31
N ALA A 178 5.94 -19.77 12.53
CA ALA A 178 5.03 -20.40 11.58
C ALA A 178 3.84 -21.09 12.28
N LEU A 179 4.09 -21.87 13.33
CA LEU A 179 3.02 -22.49 14.12
C LEU A 179 2.11 -21.46 14.77
N ALA A 180 2.69 -20.43 15.42
CA ALA A 180 1.92 -19.33 16.01
C ALA A 180 1.06 -18.59 14.96
N ALA A 181 1.55 -18.43 13.73
CA ALA A 181 0.78 -17.83 12.65
C ALA A 181 -0.44 -18.69 12.26
N PHE A 182 -0.31 -20.03 12.22
CA PHE A 182 -1.45 -20.93 11.97
C PHE A 182 -2.45 -20.92 13.12
N GLU A 183 -2.00 -20.87 14.38
CA GLU A 183 -2.88 -20.77 15.57
C GLU A 183 -3.70 -19.45 15.52
N GLU A 184 -3.04 -18.34 15.21
CA GLU A 184 -3.74 -17.05 15.05
C GLU A 184 -4.72 -17.08 13.86
N TYR A 185 -4.35 -17.73 12.76
CA TYR A 185 -5.24 -17.89 11.60
C TYR A 185 -6.52 -18.64 11.97
N ASP A 186 -6.39 -19.78 12.68
CA ASP A 186 -7.52 -20.59 13.09
C ASP A 186 -8.41 -19.83 14.07
N LEU A 187 -7.81 -19.09 15.03
CA LEU A 187 -8.53 -18.24 15.96
C LEU A 187 -9.27 -17.10 15.25
N ALA A 188 -8.59 -16.38 14.37
CA ALA A 188 -9.16 -15.28 13.60
C ALA A 188 -10.36 -15.75 12.76
N ARG A 189 -10.22 -16.92 12.13
CA ARG A 189 -11.30 -17.53 11.36
C ARG A 189 -12.50 -17.93 12.23
N ALA A 190 -12.26 -18.49 13.42
CA ALA A 190 -13.31 -18.86 14.35
C ALA A 190 -14.07 -17.63 14.90
N GLU A 191 -13.37 -16.52 15.07
CA GLU A 191 -13.91 -15.25 15.54
C GLU A 191 -14.47 -14.36 14.42
N GLY A 192 -14.33 -14.73 13.16
CA GLY A 192 -14.81 -13.95 12.03
C GLY A 192 -14.10 -12.59 11.85
N ARG A 193 -12.81 -12.53 12.17
CA ARG A 193 -11.97 -11.32 12.05
C ARG A 193 -10.76 -11.55 11.17
N ASP A 194 -10.08 -10.47 10.80
CA ASP A 194 -8.79 -10.54 10.12
C ASP A 194 -7.68 -11.09 11.05
N MET A 195 -6.73 -11.77 10.44
CA MET A 195 -5.52 -12.26 11.11
C MET A 195 -4.65 -11.09 11.57
N ARG A 196 -4.12 -11.15 12.79
CA ARG A 196 -3.24 -10.13 13.38
C ARG A 196 -1.81 -10.64 13.48
N TYR A 197 -0.84 -9.75 13.32
CA TYR A 197 0.57 -10.08 13.43
C TYR A 197 1.39 -8.84 13.79
N LEU A 198 2.63 -9.04 14.23
CA LEU A 198 3.63 -7.96 14.31
C LEU A 198 4.39 -7.91 12.98
N ASN A 199 4.43 -6.73 12.37
CA ASN A 199 5.15 -6.57 11.10
C ASN A 199 6.66 -6.42 11.32
N GLU A 200 7.42 -6.22 10.23
CA GLU A 200 8.88 -6.16 10.24
C GLU A 200 9.47 -4.98 11.04
N ILE A 201 8.65 -3.98 11.39
CA ILE A 201 9.04 -2.83 12.23
C ILE A 201 8.44 -2.94 13.64
N GLY A 202 7.89 -4.12 14.02
CA GLY A 202 7.31 -4.36 15.33
C GLY A 202 5.93 -3.73 15.54
N ALA A 203 5.32 -3.13 14.52
CA ALA A 203 4.01 -2.51 14.64
C ALA A 203 2.88 -3.56 14.53
N PRO A 204 1.85 -3.49 15.41
CA PRO A 204 0.65 -4.30 15.27
C PRO A 204 0.00 -4.06 13.91
N SER A 205 -0.30 -5.16 13.22
CA SER A 205 -0.81 -5.13 11.85
C SER A 205 -1.81 -6.25 11.64
N ARG A 206 -2.63 -6.13 10.59
CA ARG A 206 -3.53 -7.20 10.17
C ARG A 206 -3.20 -7.67 8.74
N ALA A 207 -3.53 -8.91 8.45
CA ALA A 207 -3.41 -9.51 7.13
C ALA A 207 -4.80 -9.75 6.55
N ASP A 208 -5.02 -9.24 5.35
CA ASP A 208 -6.32 -9.29 4.68
C ASP A 208 -6.52 -10.63 3.95
N CYS A 209 -7.75 -11.13 3.93
CA CYS A 209 -8.13 -12.21 3.02
C CYS A 209 -8.28 -11.62 1.60
N PHE A 210 -7.60 -12.24 0.62
CA PHE A 210 -7.64 -11.76 -0.78
C PHE A 210 -9.07 -11.70 -1.33
N ASP A 211 -9.87 -12.74 -1.07
CA ASP A 211 -11.26 -12.82 -1.53
C ASP A 211 -12.16 -11.77 -0.84
N ALA A 212 -11.88 -11.42 0.42
CA ALA A 212 -12.59 -10.36 1.11
C ALA A 212 -12.29 -8.99 0.51
N LEU A 213 -11.02 -8.70 0.15
CA LEU A 213 -10.65 -7.46 -0.53
C LEU A 213 -11.36 -7.31 -1.88
N THR A 214 -11.37 -8.35 -2.69
CA THR A 214 -12.03 -8.33 -4.01
C THR A 214 -13.55 -8.23 -3.89
N SER A 215 -14.16 -8.88 -2.88
CA SER A 215 -15.59 -8.78 -2.60
C SER A 215 -15.98 -7.37 -2.16
N ALA A 216 -15.20 -6.75 -1.27
CA ALA A 216 -15.44 -5.36 -0.83
C ALA A 216 -15.29 -4.37 -2.00
N ALA A 217 -14.33 -4.60 -2.90
CA ALA A 217 -14.16 -3.81 -4.11
C ALA A 217 -15.37 -3.94 -5.03
N SER A 218 -15.85 -5.16 -5.29
CA SER A 218 -17.02 -5.42 -6.14
C SER A 218 -18.28 -4.78 -5.55
N ALA A 219 -18.50 -4.88 -4.24
CA ALA A 219 -19.59 -4.20 -3.54
C ALA A 219 -19.51 -2.66 -3.67
N SER A 220 -18.31 -2.12 -3.92
CA SER A 220 -18.06 -0.68 -4.11
C SER A 220 -18.04 -0.25 -5.60
N GLY A 221 -18.44 -1.15 -6.52
CA GLY A 221 -18.50 -0.90 -7.96
C GLY A 221 -17.14 -0.89 -8.66
N LEU A 222 -16.17 -1.65 -8.11
CA LEU A 222 -14.86 -1.85 -8.69
C LEU A 222 -14.66 -3.34 -9.00
N GLU A 223 -14.16 -3.66 -10.18
CA GLU A 223 -13.84 -5.02 -10.60
C GLU A 223 -12.34 -5.27 -10.59
N LEU A 224 -11.92 -6.47 -10.19
CA LEU A 224 -10.52 -6.86 -10.25
C LEU A 224 -10.07 -6.97 -11.72
N GLU A 225 -9.27 -6.00 -12.19
CA GLU A 225 -8.69 -6.01 -13.54
C GLU A 225 -7.46 -6.93 -13.59
N ASP A 226 -6.58 -6.78 -12.61
CA ASP A 226 -5.37 -7.60 -12.48
C ASP A 226 -4.84 -7.55 -11.04
N TRP A 227 -3.89 -8.43 -10.71
CA TRP A 227 -3.17 -8.37 -9.46
C TRP A 227 -1.80 -9.03 -9.55
N TYR A 228 -0.90 -8.60 -8.70
CA TYR A 228 0.50 -9.00 -8.70
C TYR A 228 0.98 -9.36 -7.30
N GLY A 229 1.90 -10.33 -7.22
CA GLY A 229 2.71 -10.51 -6.03
C GLY A 229 3.87 -9.52 -6.03
N VAL A 230 4.22 -9.00 -4.86
CA VAL A 230 5.35 -8.08 -4.68
C VAL A 230 6.25 -8.61 -3.57
N ARG A 231 7.56 -8.65 -3.81
CA ARG A 231 8.56 -9.21 -2.90
C ARG A 231 8.33 -10.71 -2.70
N ILE A 232 8.66 -11.51 -3.70
CA ILE A 232 8.49 -12.97 -3.69
C ILE A 232 9.80 -13.65 -3.29
N ALA A 233 10.86 -13.47 -4.09
CA ALA A 233 12.15 -14.12 -3.89
C ALA A 233 13.00 -13.43 -2.82
N VAL A 234 13.03 -12.09 -2.80
CA VAL A 234 13.86 -11.32 -1.85
C VAL A 234 13.45 -11.47 -0.38
N ASP A 235 12.31 -12.05 -0.11
CA ASP A 235 11.84 -12.27 1.26
C ASP A 235 12.07 -13.69 1.79
N ALA A 236 12.66 -14.57 1.01
CA ALA A 236 12.98 -15.93 1.44
C ALA A 236 14.07 -15.95 2.52
N GLU A 237 14.98 -14.97 2.53
CA GLU A 237 16.04 -14.84 3.52
C GLU A 237 15.62 -13.98 4.71
N GLU A 238 16.26 -14.18 5.86
CA GLU A 238 16.05 -13.36 7.06
C GLU A 238 16.69 -11.98 6.89
N LEU A 239 17.86 -11.93 6.30
CA LEU A 239 18.62 -10.69 6.10
C LEU A 239 17.97 -9.82 5.01
N ASP A 240 18.07 -8.50 5.21
CA ASP A 240 17.64 -7.48 4.25
C ASP A 240 18.87 -6.64 3.85
N PRO A 241 19.73 -7.15 2.96
CA PRO A 241 20.96 -6.46 2.55
C PRO A 241 20.64 -5.24 1.67
N PRO A 242 21.65 -4.38 1.39
CA PRO A 242 21.54 -3.41 0.29
C PRO A 242 21.32 -4.15 -1.04
N PRO A 243 20.70 -3.50 -2.05
CA PRO A 243 20.56 -4.10 -3.37
C PRO A 243 21.92 -4.32 -4.03
N PRO A 244 22.00 -5.24 -5.02
CA PRO A 244 23.21 -5.45 -5.81
C PRO A 244 23.73 -4.13 -6.39
N THR A 245 25.05 -3.93 -6.31
CA THR A 245 25.72 -2.74 -6.86
C THR A 245 26.01 -2.86 -8.37
N ASP A 246 26.09 -4.08 -8.89
CA ASP A 246 26.15 -4.33 -10.34
C ASP A 246 24.78 -4.07 -10.97
N PRO A 247 24.68 -3.12 -11.91
CA PRO A 247 23.40 -2.82 -12.56
C PRO A 247 22.77 -3.99 -13.30
N ARG A 248 23.58 -4.94 -13.79
CA ARG A 248 23.07 -6.14 -14.49
C ARG A 248 22.45 -7.13 -13.51
N GLU A 249 23.05 -7.29 -12.36
CA GLU A 249 22.54 -8.15 -11.29
C GLU A 249 21.26 -7.59 -10.71
N LEU A 250 21.22 -6.27 -10.46
CA LEU A 250 20.01 -5.59 -10.02
C LEU A 250 18.87 -5.71 -11.06
N ALA A 251 19.17 -5.51 -12.34
CA ALA A 251 18.19 -5.67 -13.41
C ALA A 251 17.65 -7.11 -13.46
N ALA A 252 18.52 -8.12 -13.37
CA ALA A 252 18.11 -9.52 -13.36
C ALA A 252 17.23 -9.85 -12.15
N LEU A 253 17.55 -9.35 -10.96
CA LEU A 253 16.73 -9.50 -9.75
C LEU A 253 15.33 -8.91 -9.96
N LEU A 254 15.25 -7.68 -10.47
CA LEU A 254 13.97 -7.00 -10.73
C LEU A 254 13.13 -7.73 -11.79
N ASP A 255 13.76 -8.25 -12.84
CA ASP A 255 13.08 -9.01 -13.90
C ASP A 255 12.55 -10.36 -13.39
N VAL A 256 13.27 -11.02 -12.48
CA VAL A 256 12.80 -12.25 -11.81
C VAL A 256 11.60 -11.94 -10.91
N GLU A 257 11.68 -10.93 -10.06
CA GLU A 257 10.58 -10.50 -9.18
C GLU A 257 9.32 -10.12 -9.98
N GLU A 258 9.48 -9.42 -11.10
CA GLU A 258 8.39 -9.03 -11.98
C GLU A 258 7.69 -10.23 -12.61
N ARG A 259 8.44 -11.21 -13.11
CA ARG A 259 7.91 -12.44 -13.69
C ARG A 259 7.19 -13.31 -12.65
N LEU A 260 7.83 -13.55 -11.50
CA LEU A 260 7.21 -14.29 -10.41
C LEU A 260 5.94 -13.58 -9.91
N GLY A 261 5.97 -12.25 -9.85
CA GLY A 261 4.85 -11.41 -9.42
C GLY A 261 3.63 -11.48 -10.34
N ALA A 262 3.80 -11.85 -11.62
CA ALA A 262 2.72 -11.97 -12.59
C ALA A 262 2.20 -13.40 -12.78
N MET A 263 2.88 -14.42 -12.24
CA MET A 263 2.61 -15.84 -12.55
C MET A 263 2.01 -16.61 -11.37
N ASP A 264 0.90 -17.31 -11.58
CA ASP A 264 0.44 -18.35 -10.65
C ASP A 264 1.35 -19.59 -10.74
N PRO A 265 1.63 -20.26 -9.60
CA PRO A 265 1.17 -19.95 -8.24
C PRO A 265 2.04 -18.94 -7.50
N TYR A 266 3.17 -18.50 -8.08
CA TYR A 266 4.23 -17.74 -7.40
C TYR A 266 3.74 -16.38 -6.87
N ARG A 267 2.91 -15.66 -7.61
CA ARG A 267 2.39 -14.35 -7.17
C ARG A 267 1.63 -14.41 -5.84
N ARG A 268 1.08 -15.58 -5.47
CA ARG A 268 0.40 -15.80 -4.18
C ARG A 268 1.35 -15.80 -2.99
N LEU A 269 2.63 -16.02 -3.23
CA LEU A 269 3.68 -16.05 -2.21
C LEU A 269 4.29 -14.67 -1.94
N GLY A 270 3.88 -13.64 -2.67
CA GLY A 270 4.35 -12.27 -2.47
C GLY A 270 4.10 -11.74 -1.06
N GLN A 271 5.04 -10.96 -0.52
CA GLN A 271 4.86 -10.26 0.76
C GLN A 271 3.62 -9.37 0.75
N LEU A 272 3.36 -8.75 -0.40
CA LEU A 272 2.14 -7.99 -0.65
C LEU A 272 1.44 -8.55 -1.89
N ALA A 273 0.12 -8.48 -1.90
CA ALA A 273 -0.68 -8.52 -3.11
C ALA A 273 -0.95 -7.07 -3.55
N HIS A 274 -0.62 -6.74 -4.79
CA HIS A 274 -0.94 -5.46 -5.40
C HIS A 274 -2.10 -5.65 -6.37
N LEU A 275 -3.29 -5.20 -5.95
CA LEU A 275 -4.55 -5.33 -6.67
C LEU A 275 -4.81 -4.08 -7.49
N ILE A 276 -5.25 -4.25 -8.72
CA ILE A 276 -5.75 -3.19 -9.60
C ILE A 276 -7.25 -3.41 -9.77
N LEU A 277 -8.01 -2.50 -9.19
CA LEU A 277 -9.47 -2.59 -9.07
C LEU A 277 -10.10 -1.47 -9.93
N ARG A 278 -10.61 -1.82 -11.10
CA ARG A 278 -11.09 -0.82 -12.08
C ARG A 278 -12.56 -0.53 -11.91
N ARG A 279 -12.92 0.75 -12.04
CA ARG A 279 -14.33 1.16 -12.13
C ARG A 279 -14.87 0.83 -13.52
N THR A 280 -15.79 -0.11 -13.57
CA THR A 280 -16.49 -0.53 -14.78
C THR A 280 -17.85 0.17 -14.85
N GLY A 281 -18.09 0.97 -15.92
CA GLY A 281 -19.40 1.54 -16.19
C GLY A 281 -19.72 2.84 -15.45
N LEU A 282 -20.92 3.38 -15.74
CA LEU A 282 -21.52 4.54 -15.06
C LEU A 282 -21.72 4.22 -13.58
N PRO A 283 -21.54 5.23 -12.68
CA PRO A 283 -21.85 5.03 -11.26
C PRO A 283 -23.28 4.51 -11.11
N PRO A 284 -23.55 3.64 -10.11
CA PRO A 284 -24.92 3.25 -9.81
C PRO A 284 -25.78 4.51 -9.59
N SER A 285 -26.89 4.57 -10.28
CA SER A 285 -27.89 5.65 -10.26
C SER A 285 -28.52 5.82 -8.89
#